data_15235e42c7e9ec59b60780569684a59f
#
_entry.id   15235e42c7e9ec59b60780569684a59f
#
_cell.length_a   1.000
_cell.length_b   1.000
_cell.length_c   1.000
_cell.angle_alpha   90.00
_cell.angle_beta   90.00
_cell.angle_gamma   90.00
#
_symmetry.space_group_name_H-M   'P 1'
#
loop_
_entity.id
_entity.type
_entity.pdbx_description
1 polymer ?
#
loop_
_entity_poly.entity_id
_entity_poly.type
_entity_poly.pdbx_seq_one_letter_code
_entity_poly.pdbx_strand_id
1 'polypeptide(L)'
;RLVGSEMCIRDSGNPFSEPAELRNVLRSVALCSTALPQLDVAVSTGVHDGEAAVKALLCGANAVQVCSAIHEKGFGVIAGINRFIEQWAERHGFESLGEFRGRMDYGNAESDVYQRVQYMKYFPHDAE
;
A
#
# COMPACT_ATOMS: atom_id res chain seq x y z
N ARG A 1 13.45 -14.91 16.07
CA ARG A 1 14.46 -13.91 15.73
C ARG A 1 13.83 -12.87 14.81
N LEU A 2 13.51 -11.69 15.35
CA LEU A 2 12.79 -10.62 14.64
C LEU A 2 13.81 -9.65 13.99
N VAL A 3 14.56 -10.08 12.99
CA VAL A 3 15.63 -9.30 12.36
C VAL A 3 15.10 -8.04 11.68
N GLY A 4 13.92 -8.08 11.06
CA GLY A 4 13.34 -6.93 10.36
C GLY A 4 12.86 -5.81 11.29
N SER A 5 12.27 -6.15 12.44
CA SER A 5 11.77 -5.16 13.39
C SER A 5 12.90 -4.46 14.17
N GLU A 6 14.01 -5.16 14.42
CA GLU A 6 15.19 -4.55 15.06
C GLU A 6 15.87 -3.52 14.15
N MET A 7 15.93 -3.76 12.84
CA MET A 7 16.46 -2.79 11.89
C MET A 7 15.61 -1.52 11.85
N CYS A 8 14.29 -1.62 11.77
CA CYS A 8 13.39 -0.46 11.78
C CYS A 8 13.52 0.38 13.06
N ILE A 9 13.73 -0.22 14.21
CA ILE A 9 13.90 0.49 15.48
C ILE A 9 15.26 1.22 15.56
N ARG A 10 16.29 0.69 14.92
CA ARG A 10 17.64 1.27 14.97
C ARG A 10 17.90 2.36 13.95
N ASP A 11 17.29 2.26 12.76
CA ASP A 11 17.64 3.12 11.63
C ASP A 11 16.70 4.32 11.46
N SER A 12 15.49 4.28 12.01
CA SER A 12 14.57 5.40 11.93
C SER A 12 14.64 6.26 13.18
N GLY A 13 15.25 7.44 13.07
CA GLY A 13 15.17 8.49 14.09
C GLY A 13 13.75 9.04 14.28
N ASN A 14 12.82 8.73 13.37
CA ASN A 14 11.43 9.09 13.44
C ASN A 14 10.56 7.82 13.49
N PRO A 15 9.81 7.56 14.57
CA PRO A 15 8.93 6.39 14.69
C PRO A 15 7.64 6.51 13.85
N PHE A 16 7.37 7.68 13.29
CA PHE A 16 6.16 7.95 12.52
C PHE A 16 6.45 7.90 11.01
N SER A 17 5.54 7.25 10.28
CA SER A 17 5.63 7.18 8.83
C SER A 17 5.20 8.49 8.16
N GLU A 18 5.76 8.74 6.98
CA GLU A 18 5.36 9.83 6.11
C GLU A 18 4.47 9.31 4.96
N PRO A 19 3.53 10.13 4.43
CA PRO A 19 2.70 9.73 3.30
C PRO A 19 3.48 9.29 2.06
N ALA A 20 4.68 9.82 1.86
CA ALA A 20 5.56 9.49 0.73
C ALA A 20 6.02 8.01 0.72
N GLU A 21 6.08 7.37 1.89
CA GLU A 21 6.49 5.98 2.04
C GLU A 21 5.49 4.99 1.44
N LEU A 22 4.22 5.40 1.30
CA LEU A 22 3.15 4.59 0.72
C LEU A 22 3.52 4.02 -0.66
N ARG A 23 4.24 4.77 -1.49
CA ARG A 23 4.63 4.33 -2.84
C ARG A 23 5.40 3.01 -2.83
N ASN A 24 6.35 2.86 -1.92
CA ASN A 24 7.15 1.64 -1.80
C ASN A 24 6.33 0.48 -1.28
N VAL A 25 5.43 0.77 -0.34
CA VAL A 25 4.53 -0.22 0.25
C VAL A 25 3.55 -0.77 -0.79
N LEU A 26 2.92 0.09 -1.60
CA LEU A 26 1.98 -0.32 -2.65
C LEU A 26 2.61 -1.28 -3.65
N ARG A 27 3.86 -1.02 -4.03
CA ARG A 27 4.61 -1.92 -4.91
C ARG A 27 4.80 -3.31 -4.29
N SER A 28 5.22 -3.35 -3.04
CA SER A 28 5.43 -4.61 -2.32
C SER A 28 4.13 -5.40 -2.17
N VAL A 29 3.04 -4.71 -1.86
CA VAL A 29 1.70 -5.32 -1.75
C VAL A 29 1.26 -5.94 -3.06
N ALA A 30 1.35 -5.20 -4.17
CA ALA A 30 0.96 -5.69 -5.49
C ALA A 30 1.78 -6.91 -5.92
N LEU A 31 3.08 -6.96 -5.61
CA LEU A 31 3.93 -8.13 -5.85
C LEU A 31 3.52 -9.31 -4.97
N CYS A 32 3.32 -9.08 -3.67
CA CYS A 32 2.95 -10.14 -2.74
C CYS A 32 1.58 -10.73 -3.05
N SER A 33 0.57 -9.90 -3.32
CA SER A 33 -0.79 -10.36 -3.63
C SER A 33 -0.84 -11.19 -4.91
N THR A 34 0.00 -10.86 -5.89
CA THR A 34 0.10 -11.63 -7.14
C THR A 34 0.87 -12.93 -6.96
N ALA A 35 2.01 -12.89 -6.25
CA ALA A 35 2.87 -14.07 -6.07
C ALA A 35 2.29 -15.09 -5.08
N LEU A 36 1.53 -14.63 -4.08
CA LEU A 36 1.02 -15.43 -2.98
C LEU A 36 -0.48 -15.14 -2.75
N PRO A 37 -1.35 -15.46 -3.72
CA PRO A 37 -2.78 -15.10 -3.67
C PRO A 37 -3.55 -15.77 -2.53
N GLN A 38 -2.98 -16.80 -1.91
CA GLN A 38 -3.55 -17.50 -0.76
C GLN A 38 -3.27 -16.82 0.59
N LEU A 39 -2.39 -15.81 0.62
CA LEU A 39 -2.05 -15.10 1.85
C LEU A 39 -2.79 -13.77 1.95
N ASP A 40 -3.28 -13.48 3.15
CA ASP A 40 -3.80 -12.16 3.47
C ASP A 40 -2.66 -11.18 3.71
N VAL A 41 -2.72 -10.03 3.03
CA VAL A 41 -1.72 -8.98 3.10
C VAL A 41 -2.29 -7.77 3.83
N ALA A 42 -1.64 -7.33 4.90
CA ALA A 42 -1.94 -6.08 5.58
C ALA A 42 -0.91 -5.01 5.23
N VAL A 43 -1.40 -3.84 4.82
CA VAL A 43 -0.56 -2.67 4.56
C VAL A 43 -0.32 -1.92 5.86
N SER A 44 0.93 -1.60 6.12
CA SER A 44 1.36 -0.67 7.16
C SER A 44 2.29 0.36 6.56
N THR A 45 2.40 1.53 7.17
CA THR A 45 3.28 2.63 6.75
C THR A 45 2.69 3.48 5.61
N GLY A 46 2.72 4.78 5.78
CA GLY A 46 2.30 5.76 4.78
C GLY A 46 0.79 5.91 4.59
N VAL A 47 -0.04 5.24 5.39
CA VAL A 47 -1.50 5.37 5.31
C VAL A 47 -1.97 6.48 6.24
N HIS A 48 -2.26 7.65 5.68
CA HIS A 48 -2.68 8.85 6.42
C HIS A 48 -4.11 9.33 6.10
N ASP A 49 -4.73 8.78 5.06
CA ASP A 49 -6.05 9.15 4.59
C ASP A 49 -6.78 8.02 3.85
N GLY A 50 -8.02 8.28 3.44
CA GLY A 50 -8.85 7.31 2.72
C GLY A 50 -8.36 7.01 1.31
N GLU A 51 -7.70 7.96 0.65
CA GLU A 51 -7.13 7.75 -0.69
C GLU A 51 -5.98 6.74 -0.64
N ALA A 52 -5.10 6.84 0.36
CA ALA A 52 -4.03 5.89 0.61
C ALA A 52 -4.59 4.48 0.88
N ALA A 53 -5.66 4.39 1.68
CA ALA A 53 -6.31 3.12 1.98
C ALA A 53 -6.94 2.48 0.72
N VAL A 54 -7.64 3.24 -0.11
CA VAL A 54 -8.21 2.74 -1.38
C VAL A 54 -7.11 2.25 -2.32
N LYS A 55 -6.00 2.99 -2.46
CA LYS A 55 -4.84 2.55 -3.27
C LYS A 55 -4.27 1.22 -2.77
N ALA A 56 -4.17 1.04 -1.45
CA ALA A 56 -3.70 -0.20 -0.86
C ALA A 56 -4.62 -1.39 -1.18
N LEU A 57 -5.93 -1.21 -1.06
CA LEU A 57 -6.94 -2.23 -1.39
C LEU A 57 -6.91 -2.57 -2.89
N LEU A 58 -6.81 -1.59 -3.77
CA LEU A 58 -6.67 -1.81 -5.21
C LEU A 58 -5.42 -2.61 -5.58
N CYS A 59 -4.31 -2.43 -4.84
CA CYS A 59 -3.09 -3.21 -5.01
C CYS A 59 -3.17 -4.63 -4.43
N GLY A 60 -4.27 -5.00 -3.77
CA GLY A 60 -4.51 -6.36 -3.28
C GLY A 60 -4.41 -6.52 -1.76
N ALA A 61 -4.28 -5.44 -1.00
CA ALA A 61 -4.31 -5.53 0.47
C ALA A 61 -5.66 -6.04 0.98
N ASN A 62 -5.62 -6.88 2.01
CA ASN A 62 -6.79 -7.38 2.72
C ASN A 62 -7.15 -6.47 3.89
N ALA A 63 -6.16 -5.82 4.47
CA ALA A 63 -6.31 -4.92 5.59
C ALA A 63 -5.35 -3.74 5.50
N VAL A 64 -5.69 -2.65 6.19
CA VAL A 64 -4.87 -1.45 6.28
C VAL A 64 -4.66 -1.10 7.75
N GLN A 65 -3.41 -0.89 8.13
CA GLN A 65 -3.02 -0.47 9.47
C GLN A 65 -2.73 1.03 9.48
N VAL A 66 -3.26 1.72 10.48
CA VAL A 66 -3.11 3.16 10.64
C VAL A 66 -2.54 3.45 12.02
N CYS A 67 -1.39 4.10 12.09
CA CYS A 67 -0.73 4.46 13.34
C CYS A 67 -0.41 5.96 13.38
N SER A 68 0.48 6.44 12.51
CA SER A 68 0.95 7.83 12.51
C SER A 68 -0.18 8.85 12.34
N ALA A 69 -1.15 8.56 11.47
CA ALA A 69 -2.31 9.41 11.28
C ALA A 69 -3.22 9.50 12.52
N ILE A 70 -3.30 8.41 13.32
CA ILE A 70 -4.03 8.44 14.60
C ILE A 70 -3.29 9.34 15.60
N HIS A 71 -1.98 9.25 15.65
CA HIS A 71 -1.16 10.10 16.51
C HIS A 71 -1.32 11.58 16.16
N GLU A 72 -1.37 11.93 14.89
CA GLU A 72 -1.48 13.31 14.41
C GLU A 72 -2.91 13.87 14.53
N LYS A 73 -3.92 13.07 14.16
CA LYS A 73 -5.31 13.53 13.94
C LYS A 73 -6.31 12.94 14.93
N GLY A 74 -5.88 12.03 15.80
CA GLY A 74 -6.73 11.29 16.72
C GLY A 74 -7.51 10.15 16.07
N PHE A 75 -8.27 9.41 16.88
CA PHE A 75 -9.00 8.21 16.45
C PHE A 75 -10.10 8.47 15.41
N GLY A 76 -10.59 9.70 15.29
CA GLY A 76 -11.58 10.08 14.29
C GLY A 76 -11.13 9.85 12.85
N VAL A 77 -9.83 9.75 12.60
CA VAL A 77 -9.27 9.45 11.27
C VAL A 77 -9.76 8.11 10.74
N ILE A 78 -9.95 7.10 11.59
CA ILE A 78 -10.42 5.77 11.19
C ILE A 78 -11.82 5.87 10.57
N ALA A 79 -12.74 6.57 11.25
CA ALA A 79 -14.09 6.79 10.73
C ALA A 79 -14.08 7.59 9.41
N GLY A 80 -13.16 8.55 9.29
CA GLY A 80 -12.93 9.31 8.05
C GLY A 80 -12.46 8.44 6.89
N ILE A 81 -11.50 7.55 7.14
CA ILE A 81 -10.98 6.60 6.14
C ILE A 81 -12.09 5.65 5.68
N ASN A 82 -12.84 5.04 6.61
CA ASN A 82 -13.93 4.12 6.27
C ASN A 82 -15.00 4.81 5.42
N ARG A 83 -15.44 5.99 5.83
CA ARG A 83 -16.41 6.78 5.06
C ARG A 83 -15.89 7.10 3.65
N PHE A 84 -14.61 7.41 3.51
CA PHE A 84 -14.02 7.67 2.20
C PHE A 84 -14.04 6.43 1.31
N ILE A 85 -13.70 5.25 1.86
CA ILE A 85 -13.74 3.98 1.14
C ILE A 85 -15.16 3.66 0.66
N GLU A 86 -16.16 3.81 1.53
CA GLU A 86 -17.58 3.60 1.21
C GLU A 86 -18.03 4.54 0.09
N GLN A 87 -17.78 5.83 0.21
CA GLN A 87 -18.14 6.83 -0.81
C GLN A 87 -17.39 6.61 -2.14
N TRP A 88 -16.16 6.16 -2.07
CA TRP A 88 -15.37 5.86 -3.26
C TRP A 88 -15.94 4.63 -3.98
N ALA A 89 -16.24 3.55 -3.25
CA ALA A 89 -16.86 2.34 -3.80
C ALA A 89 -18.22 2.64 -4.43
N GLU A 90 -19.08 3.37 -3.73
CA GLU A 90 -20.40 3.78 -4.21
C GLU A 90 -20.31 4.60 -5.53
N ARG A 91 -19.41 5.58 -5.59
CA ARG A 91 -19.18 6.39 -6.81
C ARG A 91 -18.71 5.58 -8.01
N HIS A 92 -18.03 4.45 -7.77
CA HIS A 92 -17.51 3.56 -8.82
C HIS A 92 -18.40 2.34 -9.07
N GLY A 93 -19.56 2.25 -8.41
CA GLY A 93 -20.53 1.19 -8.59
C GLY A 93 -20.13 -0.16 -8.00
N PHE A 94 -19.30 -0.17 -6.96
CA PHE A 94 -18.91 -1.37 -6.24
C PHE A 94 -19.78 -1.56 -5.00
N GLU A 95 -20.29 -2.77 -4.81
CA GLU A 95 -21.11 -3.14 -3.67
C GLU A 95 -20.29 -3.73 -2.51
N SER A 96 -19.08 -4.23 -2.80
CA SER A 96 -18.20 -4.86 -1.82
C SER A 96 -16.72 -4.58 -2.06
N LEU A 97 -15.92 -4.69 -0.99
CA LEU A 97 -14.46 -4.58 -1.08
C LEU A 97 -13.84 -5.64 -2.01
N GLY A 98 -14.43 -6.84 -2.04
CA GLY A 98 -13.96 -7.93 -2.88
C GLY A 98 -14.04 -7.65 -4.38
N GLU A 99 -14.92 -6.75 -4.82
CA GLU A 99 -15.09 -6.41 -6.23
C GLU A 99 -13.96 -5.55 -6.79
N PHE A 100 -13.33 -4.72 -5.97
CA PHE A 100 -12.26 -3.85 -6.42
C PHE A 100 -10.88 -4.17 -5.85
N ARG A 101 -10.81 -5.02 -4.82
CA ARG A 101 -9.53 -5.45 -4.25
C ARG A 101 -8.69 -6.19 -5.30
N GLY A 102 -7.42 -5.80 -5.43
CA GLY A 102 -6.48 -6.43 -6.35
C GLY A 102 -6.65 -6.05 -7.82
N ARG A 103 -7.55 -5.12 -8.17
CA ARG A 103 -7.70 -4.70 -9.58
C ARG A 103 -6.47 -4.04 -10.18
N MET A 104 -5.57 -3.54 -9.34
CA MET A 104 -4.30 -2.94 -9.73
C MET A 104 -3.09 -3.79 -9.29
N ASP A 105 -3.29 -5.09 -9.08
CA ASP A 105 -2.19 -6.03 -8.88
C ASP A 105 -1.45 -6.29 -10.21
N TYR A 106 -0.30 -6.91 -10.12
CA TYR A 106 0.52 -7.24 -11.31
C TYR A 106 -0.02 -8.43 -12.12
N GLY A 107 -1.04 -9.12 -11.66
CA GLY A 107 -1.62 -10.28 -12.36
C GLY A 107 -2.25 -9.94 -13.71
N ASN A 108 -2.61 -8.67 -13.93
CA ASN A 108 -3.19 -8.15 -15.16
C ASN A 108 -2.20 -7.35 -16.03
N ALA A 109 -0.96 -7.15 -15.56
CA ALA A 109 0.09 -6.52 -16.34
C ALA A 109 1.13 -7.57 -16.73
N GLU A 110 1.77 -7.42 -17.89
CA GLU A 110 3.00 -8.15 -18.19
C GLU A 110 4.06 -7.78 -17.13
N SER A 111 4.07 -8.54 -16.06
CA SER A 111 4.79 -8.28 -14.81
C SER A 111 6.28 -7.99 -15.04
N ASP A 112 6.89 -8.71 -15.99
CA ASP A 112 8.31 -8.59 -16.31
C ASP A 112 8.67 -7.25 -16.97
N VAL A 113 7.79 -6.73 -17.81
CA VAL A 113 7.99 -5.43 -18.49
C VAL A 113 7.89 -4.30 -17.47
N TYR A 114 6.92 -4.38 -16.56
CA TYR A 114 6.74 -3.33 -15.55
C TYR A 114 7.88 -3.30 -14.52
N GLN A 115 8.35 -4.45 -14.08
CA GLN A 115 9.51 -4.57 -13.20
C GLN A 115 10.78 -4.03 -13.88
N ARG A 116 10.97 -4.35 -15.17
CA ARG A 116 12.11 -3.88 -15.96
C ARG A 116 12.08 -2.36 -16.14
N VAL A 117 10.92 -1.77 -16.44
CA VAL A 117 10.75 -0.31 -16.56
C VAL A 117 11.04 0.40 -15.25
N GLN A 118 10.58 -0.15 -14.11
CA GLN A 118 10.89 0.41 -12.79
C GLN A 118 12.38 0.30 -12.47
N TYR A 119 13.00 -0.84 -12.77
CA TYR A 119 14.43 -1.03 -12.58
C TYR A 119 15.24 -0.01 -13.39
N MET A 120 14.95 0.16 -14.67
CA MET A 120 15.63 1.11 -15.55
C MET A 120 15.44 2.57 -15.11
N LYS A 121 14.33 2.90 -14.47
CA LYS A 121 14.08 4.25 -13.94
C LYS A 121 14.98 4.59 -12.74
N TYR A 122 15.31 3.60 -11.91
CA TYR A 122 16.13 3.79 -10.72
C TYR A 122 17.63 3.56 -10.95
N PHE A 123 17.95 2.84 -12.01
CA PHE A 123 19.32 2.54 -12.43
C PHE A 123 19.46 2.90 -13.92
N PRO A 124 19.46 4.20 -14.28
CA PRO A 124 19.76 4.58 -15.64
C PRO A 124 21.16 4.05 -15.95
N HIS A 125 21.27 3.25 -17.02
CA HIS A 125 22.56 2.96 -17.60
C HIS A 125 23.13 4.30 -18.08
N ASP A 126 24.23 4.73 -17.52
CA ASP A 126 25.05 5.78 -18.09
C ASP A 126 25.46 5.26 -19.47
N ALA A 127 24.82 5.78 -20.51
CA ALA A 127 25.22 5.53 -21.87
C ALA A 127 26.55 6.25 -22.07
N GLU A 128 27.64 5.46 -22.14
CA GLU A 128 28.89 5.95 -22.71
C GLU A 128 28.71 6.33 -24.19
#